data_c3c7e2f19e388d82636aaf0f3e0c667a
#
_entry.id   c3c7e2f19e388d82636aaf0f3e0c667a
#
_cell.length_a   1.000
_cell.length_b   1.000
_cell.length_c   1.000
_cell.angle_alpha   90.00
_cell.angle_beta   90.00
_cell.angle_gamma   90.00
#
_symmetry.space_group_name_H-M   'P 1'
#
loop_
_entity.id
_entity.type
_entity.pdbx_description
1 polymer ?
#
loop_
_entity_poly.entity_id
_entity_poly.type
_entity_poly.pdbx_seq_one_letter_code
_entity_poly.pdbx_strand_id
1 'polypeptide(L)'
;MNFSKRKSNFSILSVFATRLGVAALIIAALPGLTNSIARASGAGLDVEVPFEIKALKAPGLVAPYFVQDNHGTMVVSDQAGGVYSVTFAGKATALADKTKIKNPAGVAVGPAGFGSYEGSVFVLAAAGGIKGVCEVERIDKSGAVSTFAKLPDAAATECRDLEFGAANSPFAGKLYAVASGNDSIYTIDASGKASVFGTYTKPVPFELTTITFPPSSDTKAAGMMLVGMRAKGSFAAKVGRIAMVGADGKMKDEVYLVGFIRPSGFAWSPSTFGSYSDELLIADTGKFASENDNMRDGVIVRVEKDLARPFASGLMDPTDMKFIGSKAVICDPAEKGKGQGAIVIISSML
;
A
#
# COMPACT_ATOMS: atom_id res chain seq x y z
N MET A 1 70.80 -10.36 20.36
CA MET A 1 70.00 -9.41 21.09
C MET A 1 68.52 -9.67 20.77
N ASN A 2 67.80 -10.28 21.73
CA ASN A 2 66.41 -10.65 21.65
C ASN A 2 65.56 -9.48 22.04
N PHE A 3 64.56 -9.07 21.21
CA PHE A 3 63.47 -8.21 21.65
C PHE A 3 62.13 -8.91 21.46
N SER A 4 61.53 -9.17 22.59
CA SER A 4 60.24 -9.79 22.87
C SER A 4 59.08 -9.01 22.26
N LYS A 5 58.18 -9.70 21.52
CA LYS A 5 56.87 -9.22 21.10
C LYS A 5 55.90 -9.22 22.29
N ARG A 6 55.51 -8.06 22.77
CA ARG A 6 54.33 -7.89 23.62
C ARG A 6 53.07 -7.71 22.76
N LYS A 7 52.19 -8.67 22.85
CA LYS A 7 50.80 -8.53 22.39
C LYS A 7 50.05 -7.68 23.42
N SER A 8 49.55 -6.53 23.04
CA SER A 8 48.56 -5.80 23.81
C SER A 8 47.16 -6.11 23.24
N ASN A 9 46.41 -6.92 23.97
CA ASN A 9 44.98 -7.05 23.77
C ASN A 9 44.33 -5.78 24.27
N PHE A 10 43.87 -4.92 23.38
CA PHE A 10 42.91 -3.86 23.73
C PHE A 10 41.49 -4.40 23.47
N SER A 11 40.87 -4.76 24.58
CA SER A 11 39.46 -4.98 24.69
C SER A 11 38.75 -3.63 24.54
N ILE A 12 38.15 -3.34 23.38
CA ILE A 12 37.18 -2.27 23.21
C ILE A 12 35.82 -2.93 23.21
N LEU A 13 35.32 -3.20 24.41
CA LEU A 13 33.90 -3.52 24.66
C LEU A 13 33.51 -2.75 25.91
N SER A 14 32.84 -1.65 25.70
CA SER A 14 31.90 -0.96 26.58
C SER A 14 32.00 0.55 26.40
N VAL A 15 31.19 1.11 25.56
CA VAL A 15 30.49 2.41 25.69
C VAL A 15 29.70 2.65 24.39
N PHE A 16 28.62 1.92 24.17
CA PHE A 16 27.50 2.36 23.31
C PHE A 16 26.25 1.53 23.62
N ALA A 17 25.84 1.60 24.87
CA ALA A 17 24.56 1.03 25.29
C ALA A 17 23.84 2.02 26.22
N THR A 18 23.43 3.15 25.70
CA THR A 18 22.41 3.97 26.33
C THR A 18 21.93 5.03 25.34
N ARG A 19 20.77 4.78 24.76
CA ARG A 19 19.80 5.62 24.06
C ARG A 19 19.43 5.09 22.68
N LEU A 20 18.89 3.89 22.63
CA LEU A 20 17.94 3.49 21.62
C LEU A 20 16.99 2.52 22.33
N GLY A 21 15.91 3.06 22.86
CA GLY A 21 14.77 2.27 23.30
C GLY A 21 14.12 1.61 22.08
N VAL A 22 14.75 0.55 21.57
CA VAL A 22 14.11 -0.37 20.63
C VAL A 22 13.16 -1.19 21.48
N ALA A 23 11.89 -0.80 21.51
CA ALA A 23 10.83 -1.70 21.93
C ALA A 23 10.79 -2.82 20.89
N ALA A 24 11.59 -3.87 21.10
CA ALA A 24 11.42 -5.13 20.42
C ALA A 24 10.05 -5.68 20.84
N LEU A 25 9.04 -5.54 19.98
CA LEU A 25 7.74 -6.16 20.15
C LEU A 25 7.96 -7.67 20.04
N ILE A 26 8.18 -8.32 21.18
CA ILE A 26 8.11 -9.77 21.31
C ILE A 26 6.66 -10.11 21.04
N ILE A 27 6.35 -10.74 19.92
CA ILE A 27 5.09 -11.45 19.72
C ILE A 27 5.13 -12.63 20.70
N ALA A 28 4.74 -12.38 21.93
CA ALA A 28 4.45 -13.44 22.88
C ALA A 28 3.15 -14.09 22.41
N ALA A 29 3.26 -15.28 21.84
CA ALA A 29 2.13 -16.16 21.66
C ALA A 29 1.57 -16.45 23.05
N LEU A 30 0.50 -15.76 23.43
CA LEU A 30 -0.27 -16.12 24.63
C LEU A 30 -0.98 -17.44 24.34
N PRO A 31 -0.71 -18.52 25.10
CA PRO A 31 -1.49 -19.74 24.97
C PRO A 31 -2.86 -19.47 25.59
N GLY A 32 -3.91 -19.46 24.78
CA GLY A 32 -5.28 -19.43 25.30
C GLY A 32 -6.34 -18.74 24.43
N LEU A 33 -5.99 -18.08 23.34
CA LEU A 33 -6.97 -17.55 22.39
C LEU A 33 -6.78 -18.26 21.03
N THR A 34 -7.26 -19.50 20.95
CA THR A 34 -7.53 -20.12 19.65
C THR A 34 -8.79 -19.49 19.08
N ASN A 35 -8.66 -18.30 18.48
CA ASN A 35 -9.65 -17.85 17.53
C ASN A 35 -9.58 -18.84 16.35
N SER A 36 -10.65 -19.61 16.16
CA SER A 36 -10.74 -20.55 15.07
C SER A 36 -10.71 -19.77 13.76
N ILE A 37 -9.62 -19.90 13.03
CA ILE A 37 -9.51 -19.38 11.65
C ILE A 37 -10.38 -20.30 10.79
N ALA A 38 -11.44 -19.76 10.20
CA ALA A 38 -12.25 -20.49 9.24
C ALA A 38 -11.48 -20.65 7.92
N ARG A 39 -11.27 -21.88 7.46
CA ARG A 39 -10.66 -22.15 6.16
C ARG A 39 -11.69 -21.96 5.05
N ALA A 40 -11.48 -20.98 4.20
CA ALA A 40 -12.19 -20.89 2.93
C ALA A 40 -11.64 -21.96 1.99
N SER A 41 -12.49 -22.90 1.57
CA SER A 41 -12.11 -24.01 0.71
C SER A 41 -11.65 -23.50 -0.66
N GLY A 42 -10.41 -23.77 -1.04
CA GLY A 42 -9.96 -23.73 -2.43
C GLY A 42 -8.66 -23.00 -2.74
N ALA A 43 -8.14 -22.09 -1.89
CA ALA A 43 -6.96 -21.29 -2.25
C ALA A 43 -5.90 -21.17 -1.14
N GLY A 44 -6.07 -21.82 0.02
CA GLY A 44 -5.18 -21.61 1.15
C GLY A 44 -5.29 -20.22 1.78
N LEU A 45 -6.38 -19.50 1.51
CA LEU A 45 -6.70 -18.23 2.14
C LEU A 45 -7.42 -18.49 3.47
N ASP A 46 -6.99 -17.78 4.50
CA ASP A 46 -7.59 -17.85 5.83
C ASP A 46 -7.95 -16.44 6.32
N VAL A 47 -9.03 -16.28 7.06
CA VAL A 47 -9.47 -15.03 7.66
C VAL A 47 -10.06 -15.26 9.06
N GLU A 48 -9.98 -14.25 9.92
CA GLU A 48 -10.54 -14.26 11.27
C GLU A 48 -12.09 -14.39 11.22
N VAL A 49 -12.66 -15.24 12.06
CA VAL A 49 -14.12 -15.35 12.23
C VAL A 49 -14.65 -14.10 12.97
N PRO A 50 -15.78 -13.47 12.58
CA PRO A 50 -16.82 -13.96 11.65
C PRO A 50 -16.75 -13.38 10.23
N PHE A 51 -15.63 -13.46 9.57
CA PHE A 51 -15.47 -12.98 8.21
C PHE A 51 -15.35 -14.15 7.23
N GLU A 52 -15.71 -13.88 5.98
CA GLU A 52 -15.43 -14.75 4.85
C GLU A 52 -14.40 -14.12 3.92
N ILE A 53 -13.59 -14.94 3.28
CA ILE A 53 -12.61 -14.51 2.28
C ILE A 53 -12.83 -15.25 0.98
N LYS A 54 -12.83 -14.52 -0.13
CA LYS A 54 -13.12 -15.06 -1.46
C LYS A 54 -12.20 -14.43 -2.51
N ALA A 55 -11.57 -15.29 -3.32
CA ALA A 55 -10.90 -14.82 -4.53
C ALA A 55 -11.94 -14.62 -5.65
N LEU A 56 -11.99 -13.41 -6.19
CA LEU A 56 -12.83 -13.03 -7.33
C LEU A 56 -12.01 -13.20 -8.61
N LYS A 57 -12.45 -14.11 -9.45
CA LYS A 57 -11.91 -14.23 -10.83
C LYS A 57 -12.56 -13.17 -11.70
N ALA A 58 -11.77 -12.29 -12.28
CA ALA A 58 -12.22 -11.27 -13.21
C ALA A 58 -11.53 -11.53 -14.58
N PRO A 59 -12.18 -12.27 -15.49
CA PRO A 59 -11.60 -12.53 -16.79
C PRO A 59 -11.20 -11.24 -17.53
N GLY A 60 -9.98 -11.19 -18.05
CA GLY A 60 -9.40 -10.01 -18.67
C GLY A 60 -8.37 -9.29 -17.79
N LEU A 61 -8.38 -9.47 -16.48
CA LEU A 61 -7.30 -9.07 -15.60
C LEU A 61 -6.23 -10.15 -15.51
N VAL A 62 -4.97 -9.75 -15.54
CA VAL A 62 -3.81 -10.65 -15.44
C VAL A 62 -3.12 -10.48 -14.09
N ALA A 63 -2.84 -9.25 -13.71
CA ALA A 63 -2.14 -8.90 -12.48
C ALA A 63 -2.78 -7.63 -11.87
N PRO A 64 -3.96 -7.74 -11.21
CA PRO A 64 -4.60 -6.61 -10.54
C PRO A 64 -3.66 -6.01 -9.51
N TYR A 65 -3.43 -4.70 -9.58
CA TYR A 65 -2.34 -4.08 -8.85
C TYR A 65 -2.80 -3.05 -7.83
N PHE A 66 -3.63 -2.10 -8.23
CA PHE A 66 -4.27 -1.12 -7.34
C PHE A 66 -5.77 -1.11 -7.56
N VAL A 67 -6.51 -0.78 -6.50
CA VAL A 67 -7.98 -0.70 -6.54
C VAL A 67 -8.47 0.58 -5.90
N GLN A 68 -9.57 1.12 -6.44
CA GLN A 68 -10.28 2.25 -5.87
C GLN A 68 -11.80 2.08 -6.00
N ASP A 69 -12.54 2.62 -5.05
CA ASP A 69 -14.01 2.67 -5.13
C ASP A 69 -14.46 3.69 -6.18
N ASN A 70 -15.36 3.26 -7.03
CA ASN A 70 -16.10 4.12 -7.94
C ASN A 70 -17.61 3.85 -7.80
N HIS A 71 -18.20 4.44 -6.75
CA HIS A 71 -19.64 4.31 -6.46
C HIS A 71 -20.13 2.86 -6.38
N GLY A 72 -19.40 2.01 -5.66
CA GLY A 72 -19.74 0.61 -5.44
C GLY A 72 -19.24 -0.35 -6.52
N THR A 73 -18.47 0.12 -7.50
CA THR A 73 -17.68 -0.69 -8.42
C THR A 73 -16.20 -0.49 -8.19
N MET A 74 -15.40 -1.49 -8.49
CA MET A 74 -13.95 -1.41 -8.40
C MET A 74 -13.38 -0.77 -9.66
N VAL A 75 -12.53 0.24 -9.52
CA VAL A 75 -11.58 0.62 -10.56
C VAL A 75 -10.26 -0.05 -10.23
N VAL A 76 -9.73 -0.84 -11.14
CA VAL A 76 -8.54 -1.67 -10.93
C VAL A 76 -7.51 -1.39 -12.00
N SER A 77 -6.29 -1.06 -11.61
CA SER A 77 -5.15 -1.08 -12.52
C SER A 77 -4.61 -2.50 -12.66
N ASP A 78 -4.16 -2.85 -13.86
CA ASP A 78 -3.54 -4.15 -14.12
C ASP A 78 -2.07 -3.94 -14.50
N GLN A 79 -1.15 -4.55 -13.77
CA GLN A 79 0.29 -4.41 -14.02
C GLN A 79 0.68 -4.87 -15.44
N ALA A 80 -0.11 -5.76 -16.06
CA ALA A 80 0.06 -6.15 -17.45
C ALA A 80 -0.36 -5.05 -18.45
N GLY A 81 -0.94 -3.96 -17.96
CA GLY A 81 -1.39 -2.78 -18.70
C GLY A 81 -2.91 -2.64 -18.74
N GLY A 82 -3.36 -1.39 -18.71
CA GLY A 82 -4.77 -1.02 -18.74
C GLY A 82 -5.38 -0.78 -17.36
N VAL A 83 -6.58 -0.22 -17.39
CA VAL A 83 -7.42 0.07 -16.20
C VAL A 83 -8.83 -0.43 -16.49
N TYR A 84 -9.43 -1.06 -15.51
CA TYR A 84 -10.70 -1.76 -15.66
C TYR A 84 -11.70 -1.34 -14.60
N SER A 85 -12.97 -1.29 -14.99
CA SER A 85 -14.08 -1.32 -14.04
C SER A 85 -14.46 -2.77 -13.79
N VAL A 86 -14.52 -3.18 -12.52
CA VAL A 86 -14.81 -4.56 -12.12
C VAL A 86 -15.98 -4.58 -11.16
N THR A 87 -16.96 -5.45 -11.41
CA THR A 87 -18.09 -5.65 -10.51
C THR A 87 -17.81 -6.78 -9.51
N PHE A 88 -18.56 -6.84 -8.41
CA PHE A 88 -18.50 -7.96 -7.46
C PHE A 88 -18.94 -9.31 -8.05
N ALA A 89 -19.57 -9.31 -9.23
CA ALA A 89 -19.84 -10.52 -9.99
C ALA A 89 -18.64 -11.00 -10.85
N GLY A 90 -17.52 -10.28 -10.83
CA GLY A 90 -16.32 -10.61 -11.58
C GLY A 90 -16.33 -10.13 -13.03
N LYS A 91 -17.31 -9.32 -13.45
CA LYS A 91 -17.30 -8.73 -14.79
C LYS A 91 -16.28 -7.60 -14.83
N ALA A 92 -15.23 -7.74 -15.64
CA ALA A 92 -14.26 -6.70 -15.94
C ALA A 92 -14.61 -6.03 -17.29
N THR A 93 -14.55 -4.69 -17.30
CA THR A 93 -14.75 -3.87 -18.51
C THR A 93 -13.60 -2.87 -18.59
N ALA A 94 -12.86 -2.85 -19.68
CA ALA A 94 -11.76 -1.91 -19.85
C ALA A 94 -12.27 -0.47 -19.89
N LEU A 95 -11.74 0.39 -19.01
CA LEU A 95 -11.86 1.85 -19.07
C LEU A 95 -10.80 2.41 -20.01
N ALA A 96 -9.60 1.86 -19.95
CA ALA A 96 -8.50 2.08 -20.88
C ALA A 96 -7.68 0.81 -21.00
N ASP A 97 -7.42 0.37 -22.22
CA ASP A 97 -6.64 -0.84 -22.47
C ASP A 97 -5.12 -0.58 -22.40
N LYS A 98 -4.34 -1.65 -22.47
CA LYS A 98 -2.87 -1.61 -22.39
C LYS A 98 -2.18 -0.83 -23.51
N THR A 99 -2.89 -0.48 -24.59
CA THR A 99 -2.33 0.34 -25.67
C THR A 99 -2.35 1.81 -25.29
N LYS A 100 -3.30 2.22 -24.44
CA LYS A 100 -3.50 3.57 -23.96
C LYS A 100 -2.72 3.87 -22.66
N ILE A 101 -2.76 2.92 -21.69
CA ILE A 101 -2.05 3.07 -20.41
C ILE A 101 -1.12 1.86 -20.21
N LYS A 102 0.18 2.16 -20.16
CA LYS A 102 1.24 1.17 -19.95
C LYS A 102 1.76 1.27 -18.52
N ASN A 103 2.06 0.13 -17.90
CA ASN A 103 2.62 0.04 -16.55
C ASN A 103 1.85 0.90 -15.53
N PRO A 104 0.52 0.78 -15.42
CA PRO A 104 -0.24 1.53 -14.44
C PRO A 104 0.12 1.04 -13.03
N ALA A 105 0.11 1.98 -12.10
CA ALA A 105 0.28 1.77 -10.67
C ALA A 105 -0.97 2.27 -9.93
N GLY A 106 -0.82 3.20 -8.97
CA GLY A 106 -1.91 3.75 -8.19
C GLY A 106 -3.05 4.31 -9.03
N VAL A 107 -4.28 4.12 -8.58
CA VAL A 107 -5.50 4.65 -9.19
C VAL A 107 -6.31 5.44 -8.17
N ALA A 108 -6.92 6.53 -8.61
CA ALA A 108 -7.79 7.36 -7.80
C ALA A 108 -9.01 7.83 -8.62
N VAL A 109 -10.16 8.02 -7.97
CA VAL A 109 -11.37 8.56 -8.60
C VAL A 109 -11.56 9.99 -8.14
N GLY A 110 -11.75 10.92 -9.09
CA GLY A 110 -11.89 12.33 -8.80
C GLY A 110 -13.10 12.63 -7.91
N PRO A 111 -12.87 13.19 -6.72
CA PRO A 111 -13.95 13.56 -5.82
C PRO A 111 -14.67 14.81 -6.28
N ALA A 112 -15.87 15.04 -5.76
CA ALA A 112 -16.56 16.29 -5.91
C ALA A 112 -15.67 17.46 -5.45
N GLY A 113 -15.65 18.54 -6.23
CA GLY A 113 -14.85 19.72 -5.92
C GLY A 113 -13.39 19.68 -6.40
N PHE A 114 -12.93 18.61 -7.01
CA PHE A 114 -11.62 18.59 -7.68
C PHE A 114 -11.75 19.12 -9.13
N GLY A 115 -11.90 20.41 -9.27
CA GLY A 115 -12.14 21.05 -10.56
C GLY A 115 -13.38 20.51 -11.25
N SER A 116 -13.30 20.29 -12.58
CA SER A 116 -14.36 19.69 -13.41
C SER A 116 -14.21 18.16 -13.54
N TYR A 117 -13.42 17.51 -12.68
CA TYR A 117 -12.97 16.13 -12.88
C TYR A 117 -13.65 15.10 -11.97
N GLU A 118 -14.76 15.47 -11.34
CA GLU A 118 -15.56 14.53 -10.55
C GLU A 118 -15.92 13.28 -11.35
N GLY A 119 -15.60 12.11 -10.78
CA GLY A 119 -15.80 10.80 -11.40
C GLY A 119 -14.85 10.47 -12.57
N SER A 120 -13.88 11.32 -12.90
CA SER A 120 -12.76 10.91 -13.74
C SER A 120 -11.84 9.96 -12.98
N VAL A 121 -11.22 9.01 -13.69
CA VAL A 121 -10.23 8.11 -13.11
C VAL A 121 -8.83 8.67 -13.39
N PHE A 122 -8.04 8.81 -12.35
CA PHE A 122 -6.63 9.18 -12.42
C PHE A 122 -5.76 7.96 -12.19
N VAL A 123 -4.70 7.83 -12.97
CA VAL A 123 -3.83 6.66 -12.97
C VAL A 123 -2.38 7.12 -12.95
N LEU A 124 -1.66 6.75 -11.92
CA LEU A 124 -0.21 6.94 -11.92
C LEU A 124 0.42 5.87 -12.80
N ALA A 125 1.19 6.26 -13.79
CA ALA A 125 1.77 5.35 -14.76
C ALA A 125 3.24 5.69 -15.05
N ALA A 126 4.03 4.67 -15.38
CA ALA A 126 5.40 4.85 -15.85
C ALA A 126 5.39 5.08 -17.37
N ALA A 127 5.31 6.33 -17.79
CA ALA A 127 5.40 6.69 -19.21
C ALA A 127 6.80 6.41 -19.74
N GLY A 128 6.88 5.74 -20.90
CA GLY A 128 8.17 5.42 -21.54
C GLY A 128 8.88 4.18 -20.95
N GLY A 129 8.23 3.39 -20.10
CA GLY A 129 8.79 2.19 -19.49
C GLY A 129 9.81 2.50 -18.39
N ILE A 130 10.77 1.60 -18.15
CA ILE A 130 11.76 1.67 -17.05
C ILE A 130 12.64 2.95 -17.08
N LYS A 131 12.75 3.60 -18.23
CA LYS A 131 13.55 4.84 -18.42
C LYS A 131 12.69 6.10 -18.52
N GLY A 132 11.38 5.99 -18.31
CA GLY A 132 10.45 7.09 -18.43
C GLY A 132 10.34 7.93 -17.16
N VAL A 133 9.28 8.70 -17.07
CA VAL A 133 8.89 9.50 -15.89
C VAL A 133 7.55 9.03 -15.36
N CYS A 134 7.30 9.24 -14.07
CA CYS A 134 5.96 9.07 -13.54
C CYS A 134 5.05 10.17 -14.07
N GLU A 135 3.94 9.78 -14.67
CA GLU A 135 2.89 10.68 -15.14
C GLU A 135 1.55 10.26 -14.53
N VAL A 136 0.67 11.21 -14.32
CA VAL A 136 -0.72 10.95 -13.98
C VAL A 136 -1.54 11.07 -15.25
N GLU A 137 -2.10 9.95 -15.67
CA GLU A 137 -3.05 9.90 -16.78
C GLU A 137 -4.47 10.06 -16.24
N ARG A 138 -5.34 10.74 -16.99
CA ARG A 138 -6.75 10.88 -16.70
C ARG A 138 -7.57 10.15 -17.74
N ILE A 139 -8.48 9.30 -17.27
CA ILE A 139 -9.56 8.70 -18.07
C ILE A 139 -10.82 9.47 -17.74
N ASP A 140 -11.39 10.16 -18.71
CA ASP A 140 -12.65 10.87 -18.51
C ASP A 140 -13.87 9.94 -18.59
N LYS A 141 -15.06 10.48 -18.34
CA LYS A 141 -16.32 9.73 -18.36
C LYS A 141 -16.67 9.14 -19.75
N SER A 142 -16.04 9.62 -20.82
CA SER A 142 -16.18 9.06 -22.17
C SER A 142 -15.19 7.94 -22.47
N GLY A 143 -14.20 7.70 -21.57
CA GLY A 143 -13.09 6.76 -21.76
C GLY A 143 -11.93 7.36 -22.57
N ALA A 144 -11.92 8.69 -22.79
CA ALA A 144 -10.78 9.35 -23.38
C ALA A 144 -9.63 9.46 -22.37
N VAL A 145 -8.41 9.13 -22.81
CA VAL A 145 -7.20 9.18 -22.00
C VAL A 145 -6.38 10.41 -22.36
N SER A 146 -5.90 11.11 -21.36
CA SER A 146 -5.01 12.27 -21.53
C SER A 146 -4.03 12.37 -20.37
N THR A 147 -2.81 12.82 -20.62
CA THR A 147 -1.87 13.16 -19.55
C THR A 147 -2.40 14.34 -18.75
N PHE A 148 -2.60 14.14 -17.46
CA PHE A 148 -3.09 15.17 -16.54
C PHE A 148 -1.94 15.92 -15.87
N ALA A 149 -0.91 15.20 -15.41
CA ALA A 149 0.24 15.78 -14.74
C ALA A 149 1.52 14.98 -15.03
N LYS A 150 2.65 15.67 -15.07
CA LYS A 150 3.98 15.05 -15.07
C LYS A 150 4.64 15.33 -13.73
N LEU A 151 5.18 14.29 -13.08
CA LEU A 151 5.88 14.46 -11.83
C LEU A 151 7.30 14.96 -12.09
N PRO A 152 7.69 16.14 -11.59
CA PRO A 152 9.04 16.66 -11.81
C PRO A 152 10.08 15.74 -11.18
N ASP A 153 11.14 15.42 -11.91
CA ASP A 153 12.30 14.62 -11.47
C ASP A 153 11.99 13.21 -10.97
N ALA A 154 10.74 12.75 -11.13
CA ALA A 154 10.36 11.38 -10.82
C ALA A 154 10.81 10.46 -11.95
N ALA A 155 12.06 9.98 -11.89
CA ALA A 155 12.48 8.87 -12.74
C ALA A 155 11.49 7.69 -12.59
N ALA A 156 11.01 7.16 -13.70
CA ALA A 156 9.90 6.22 -13.79
C ALA A 156 10.16 4.84 -13.20
N THR A 157 11.25 4.68 -12.49
CA THR A 157 11.62 3.35 -12.00
C THR A 157 10.59 2.78 -11.04
N GLU A 158 9.84 3.62 -10.32
CA GLU A 158 8.86 3.09 -9.37
C GLU A 158 7.75 4.10 -9.01
N CYS A 159 6.82 4.32 -9.93
CA CYS A 159 5.53 4.92 -9.59
C CYS A 159 4.77 3.93 -8.70
N ARG A 160 4.22 4.39 -7.58
CA ARG A 160 3.56 3.50 -6.62
C ARG A 160 2.09 3.82 -6.46
N ASP A 161 1.75 4.67 -5.56
CA ASP A 161 0.39 4.91 -5.10
C ASP A 161 -0.13 6.28 -5.51
N LEU A 162 -1.45 6.41 -5.60
CA LEU A 162 -2.16 7.64 -5.98
C LEU A 162 -3.43 7.76 -5.15
N GLU A 163 -3.55 8.81 -4.33
CA GLU A 163 -4.67 8.97 -3.42
C GLU A 163 -5.10 10.43 -3.31
N PHE A 164 -6.40 10.69 -3.26
CA PHE A 164 -6.92 12.03 -2.94
C PHE A 164 -6.85 12.29 -1.44
N GLY A 165 -6.43 13.50 -1.07
CA GLY A 165 -6.51 13.94 0.32
C GLY A 165 -7.95 13.89 0.83
N ALA A 166 -8.14 13.36 2.04
CA ALA A 166 -9.47 13.23 2.64
C ALA A 166 -10.18 14.59 2.74
N ALA A 167 -11.45 14.64 2.41
CA ALA A 167 -12.24 15.87 2.23
C ALA A 167 -12.20 16.82 3.44
N ASN A 168 -12.16 16.26 4.66
CA ASN A 168 -12.18 17.05 5.92
C ASN A 168 -10.79 17.07 6.60
N SER A 169 -9.72 16.97 5.81
CA SER A 169 -8.36 16.97 6.33
C SER A 169 -7.56 18.15 5.79
N PRO A 170 -6.40 18.47 6.40
CA PRO A 170 -5.48 19.47 5.85
C PRO A 170 -4.93 19.14 4.45
N PHE A 171 -5.19 17.95 3.96
CA PHE A 171 -4.77 17.45 2.63
C PHE A 171 -5.85 17.60 1.56
N ALA A 172 -7.04 18.06 1.92
CA ALA A 172 -8.18 18.15 1.01
C ALA A 172 -7.89 18.96 -0.25
N GLY A 173 -8.58 18.62 -1.35
CA GLY A 173 -8.50 19.34 -2.63
C GLY A 173 -7.23 19.11 -3.43
N LYS A 174 -6.42 18.12 -3.06
CA LYS A 174 -5.21 17.72 -3.78
C LYS A 174 -5.17 16.22 -4.02
N LEU A 175 -4.52 15.85 -5.10
CA LEU A 175 -4.15 14.47 -5.41
C LEU A 175 -2.69 14.27 -4.99
N TYR A 176 -2.39 13.15 -4.35
CA TYR A 176 -1.05 12.81 -3.88
C TYR A 176 -0.53 11.58 -4.62
N ALA A 177 0.72 11.65 -5.09
CA ALA A 177 1.36 10.56 -5.81
C ALA A 177 2.65 10.14 -5.10
N VAL A 178 2.86 8.84 -4.95
CA VAL A 178 4.07 8.24 -4.39
C VAL A 178 5.00 7.81 -5.51
N ALA A 179 6.22 8.34 -5.52
CA ALA A 179 7.29 7.91 -6.40
C ALA A 179 8.46 7.40 -5.54
N SER A 180 8.60 6.06 -5.44
CA SER A 180 9.62 5.44 -4.60
C SER A 180 11.03 5.53 -5.18
N GLY A 181 11.17 5.74 -6.48
CA GLY A 181 12.48 5.85 -7.12
C GLY A 181 13.33 7.02 -6.63
N ASN A 182 12.71 8.10 -6.19
CA ASN A 182 13.37 9.27 -5.56
C ASN A 182 12.88 9.53 -4.13
N ASP A 183 12.18 8.56 -3.51
CA ASP A 183 11.63 8.62 -2.16
C ASP A 183 10.78 9.88 -1.89
N SER A 184 9.97 10.27 -2.87
CA SER A 184 9.20 11.50 -2.82
C SER A 184 7.70 11.25 -2.91
N ILE A 185 6.96 12.12 -2.25
CA ILE A 185 5.53 12.30 -2.43
C ILE A 185 5.31 13.63 -3.15
N TYR A 186 4.41 13.62 -4.12
CA TYR A 186 4.03 14.79 -4.90
C TYR A 186 2.60 15.18 -4.58
N THR A 187 2.31 16.49 -4.67
CA THR A 187 0.94 17.00 -4.74
C THR A 187 0.62 17.42 -6.16
N ILE A 188 -0.59 17.17 -6.59
CA ILE A 188 -1.13 17.60 -7.87
C ILE A 188 -2.43 18.37 -7.60
N ASP A 189 -2.53 19.59 -8.09
CA ASP A 189 -3.75 20.39 -7.97
C ASP A 189 -4.73 20.14 -9.13
N ALA A 190 -5.90 20.74 -9.07
CA ALA A 190 -6.93 20.59 -10.10
C ALA A 190 -6.55 21.20 -11.46
N SER A 191 -5.47 21.95 -11.57
CA SER A 191 -4.93 22.41 -12.85
C SER A 191 -3.96 21.40 -13.49
N GLY A 192 -3.62 20.31 -12.81
CA GLY A 192 -2.62 19.34 -13.21
C GLY A 192 -1.18 19.76 -12.86
N LYS A 193 -1.01 20.83 -12.08
CA LYS A 193 0.32 21.24 -11.63
C LYS A 193 0.80 20.33 -10.51
N ALA A 194 1.88 19.60 -10.78
CA ALA A 194 2.56 18.76 -9.79
C ALA A 194 3.69 19.52 -9.10
N SER A 195 3.89 19.26 -7.82
CA SER A 195 5.01 19.77 -7.02
C SER A 195 5.41 18.75 -5.96
N VAL A 196 6.69 18.76 -5.57
CA VAL A 196 7.18 17.91 -4.48
C VAL A 196 6.51 18.34 -3.18
N PHE A 197 5.84 17.40 -2.52
CA PHE A 197 5.28 17.58 -1.18
C PHE A 197 6.31 17.32 -0.11
N GLY A 198 7.09 16.25 -0.25
CA GLY A 198 8.18 15.90 0.64
C GLY A 198 9.09 14.83 0.03
N THR A 199 10.35 14.83 0.45
CA THR A 199 11.37 13.85 0.07
C THR A 199 11.95 13.22 1.33
N TYR A 200 12.03 11.88 1.39
CA TYR A 200 12.27 11.13 2.62
C TYR A 200 13.50 10.20 2.55
N THR A 201 14.56 10.68 1.92
CA THR A 201 15.80 9.92 1.66
C THR A 201 16.67 9.71 2.90
N LYS A 202 16.41 10.40 4.02
CA LYS A 202 17.22 10.34 5.24
C LYS A 202 16.36 10.19 6.49
N PRO A 203 16.83 9.55 7.58
CA PRO A 203 18.19 9.03 7.80
C PRO A 203 18.41 7.56 7.41
N VAL A 204 17.38 6.81 6.98
CA VAL A 204 17.46 5.37 6.69
C VAL A 204 17.01 5.12 5.25
N PRO A 205 17.65 4.18 4.53
CA PRO A 205 17.25 3.84 3.16
C PRO A 205 15.93 3.06 3.17
N PHE A 206 14.82 3.78 3.22
CA PHE A 206 13.49 3.22 3.02
C PHE A 206 12.95 3.61 1.66
N GLU A 207 12.16 2.73 1.07
CA GLU A 207 11.31 3.02 -0.09
C GLU A 207 9.89 3.26 0.37
N LEU A 208 9.25 4.27 -0.21
CA LEU A 208 7.84 4.53 -0.01
C LEU A 208 7.01 3.49 -0.76
N THR A 209 5.94 3.01 -0.16
CA THR A 209 5.09 1.98 -0.78
C THR A 209 3.68 2.48 -1.06
N THR A 210 3.02 3.09 -0.09
CA THR A 210 1.62 3.50 -0.15
C THR A 210 1.35 4.65 0.80
N ILE A 211 0.23 5.35 0.62
CA ILE A 211 -0.23 6.42 1.52
C ILE A 211 -1.71 6.21 1.86
N THR A 212 -2.13 6.76 3.00
CA THR A 212 -3.54 6.92 3.34
C THR A 212 -3.74 8.10 4.28
N PHE A 213 -4.99 8.54 4.40
CA PHE A 213 -5.40 9.64 5.28
C PHE A 213 -6.29 9.10 6.39
N PRO A 214 -5.81 9.08 7.65
CA PRO A 214 -6.58 8.62 8.78
C PRO A 214 -7.90 9.41 8.95
N PRO A 215 -8.98 8.75 9.39
CA PRO A 215 -10.19 9.44 9.79
C PRO A 215 -9.92 10.30 11.05
N SER A 216 -10.77 11.28 11.29
CA SER A 216 -10.67 12.14 12.48
C SER A 216 -10.86 11.40 13.81
N SER A 217 -11.40 10.18 13.76
CA SER A 217 -11.54 9.27 14.91
C SER A 217 -10.22 8.64 15.36
N ASP A 218 -9.21 8.58 14.50
CA ASP A 218 -7.87 8.12 14.89
C ASP A 218 -7.15 9.18 15.69
N THR A 219 -7.08 9.00 17.02
CA THR A 219 -6.49 9.98 17.93
C THR A 219 -4.99 10.14 17.79
N LYS A 220 -4.30 9.15 17.21
CA LYS A 220 -2.83 9.18 17.04
C LYS A 220 -2.40 9.90 15.77
N ALA A 221 -3.14 9.73 14.70
CA ALA A 221 -2.73 10.21 13.39
C ALA A 221 -3.77 11.11 12.69
N ALA A 222 -4.82 11.55 13.40
CA ALA A 222 -5.78 12.50 12.84
C ALA A 222 -5.07 13.74 12.27
N GLY A 223 -5.42 14.14 11.04
CA GLY A 223 -4.79 15.28 10.36
C GLY A 223 -3.37 15.02 9.86
N MET A 224 -2.90 13.78 9.89
CA MET A 224 -1.65 13.34 9.29
C MET A 224 -1.91 12.53 8.02
N MET A 225 -0.87 12.29 7.25
CA MET A 225 -0.79 11.28 6.21
C MET A 225 -0.01 10.09 6.77
N LEU A 226 -0.50 8.88 6.65
CA LEU A 226 0.26 7.67 6.91
C LEU A 226 0.99 7.23 5.64
N VAL A 227 2.25 6.86 5.79
CA VAL A 227 3.13 6.48 4.68
C VAL A 227 3.73 5.12 4.97
N GLY A 228 3.44 4.15 4.13
CA GLY A 228 4.07 2.84 4.17
C GLY A 228 5.50 2.90 3.66
N MET A 229 6.40 2.22 4.36
CA MET A 229 7.82 2.20 4.04
C MET A 229 8.41 0.81 4.20
N ARG A 230 9.15 0.35 3.19
CA ARG A 230 9.98 -0.87 3.27
C ARG A 230 11.47 -0.51 3.31
N ALA A 231 12.30 -1.36 3.90
CA ALA A 231 13.75 -1.16 3.85
C ALA A 231 14.30 -1.47 2.46
N LYS A 232 15.17 -0.59 1.93
CA LYS A 232 15.91 -0.83 0.68
C LYS A 232 16.89 -2.00 0.86
N GLY A 233 16.90 -2.91 -0.11
CA GLY A 233 17.89 -4.02 -0.16
C GLY A 233 17.67 -5.14 0.85
N SER A 234 16.61 -5.11 1.67
CA SER A 234 16.27 -6.19 2.60
C SER A 234 14.81 -6.59 2.44
N PHE A 235 14.59 -7.64 1.65
CA PHE A 235 13.24 -8.15 1.35
C PHE A 235 12.72 -9.14 2.41
N ALA A 236 13.53 -9.49 3.41
CA ALA A 236 13.18 -10.50 4.42
C ALA A 236 13.08 -9.96 5.84
N ALA A 237 13.61 -8.77 6.12
CA ALA A 237 13.60 -8.22 7.47
C ALA A 237 12.29 -7.46 7.75
N LYS A 238 11.65 -7.78 8.87
CA LYS A 238 10.45 -7.06 9.38
C LYS A 238 10.84 -5.69 9.95
N VAL A 239 11.51 -4.87 9.15
CA VAL A 239 11.96 -3.52 9.51
C VAL A 239 11.15 -2.44 8.81
N GLY A 240 10.20 -2.83 7.96
CA GLY A 240 9.22 -1.92 7.36
C GLY A 240 8.38 -1.24 8.45
N ARG A 241 7.94 -0.04 8.15
CA ARG A 241 7.23 0.81 9.09
C ARG A 241 6.16 1.65 8.41
N ILE A 242 5.28 2.20 9.22
CA ILE A 242 4.32 3.22 8.83
C ILE A 242 4.72 4.51 9.52
N ALA A 243 5.08 5.51 8.72
CA ALA A 243 5.46 6.83 9.21
C ALA A 243 4.26 7.79 9.18
N MET A 244 4.32 8.84 9.98
CA MET A 244 3.37 9.95 9.97
C MET A 244 4.00 11.16 9.31
N VAL A 245 3.27 11.79 8.40
CA VAL A 245 3.70 13.00 7.69
C VAL A 245 2.67 14.11 7.90
N GLY A 246 3.13 15.27 8.33
CA GLY A 246 2.29 16.45 8.54
C GLY A 246 1.87 17.11 7.22
N ALA A 247 0.90 18.03 7.29
CA ALA A 247 0.46 18.82 6.15
C ALA A 247 1.55 19.76 5.58
N ASP A 248 2.61 19.97 6.32
CA ASP A 248 3.82 20.69 5.90
C ASP A 248 4.82 19.80 5.11
N GLY A 249 4.46 18.55 4.84
CA GLY A 249 5.31 17.59 4.14
C GLY A 249 6.44 17.02 4.99
N LYS A 250 6.50 17.30 6.27
CA LYS A 250 7.56 16.80 7.16
C LYS A 250 7.15 15.52 7.86
N MET A 251 8.06 14.55 7.83
CA MET A 251 7.91 13.33 8.61
C MET A 251 8.06 13.62 10.10
N LYS A 252 7.21 13.00 10.90
CA LYS A 252 7.32 13.04 12.36
C LYS A 252 8.40 12.08 12.83
N ASP A 253 9.03 12.39 13.96
CA ASP A 253 10.02 11.51 14.60
C ASP A 253 9.37 10.23 15.13
N GLU A 254 8.14 10.35 15.61
CA GLU A 254 7.33 9.20 16.04
C GLU A 254 6.80 8.43 14.82
N VAL A 255 6.96 7.11 14.85
CA VAL A 255 6.37 6.22 13.84
C VAL A 255 5.00 5.74 14.30
N TYR A 256 4.08 5.55 13.33
CA TYR A 256 2.75 5.02 13.64
C TYR A 256 2.83 3.55 14.07
N LEU A 257 3.48 2.69 13.26
CA LEU A 257 3.69 1.28 13.54
C LEU A 257 4.99 0.78 12.89
N VAL A 258 5.52 -0.32 13.42
CA VAL A 258 6.70 -1.04 12.90
C VAL A 258 6.43 -2.55 12.84
N GLY A 259 7.32 -3.29 12.18
CA GLY A 259 7.28 -4.76 12.18
C GLY A 259 6.69 -5.38 10.92
N PHE A 260 6.64 -4.62 9.83
CA PHE A 260 6.21 -5.07 8.51
C PHE A 260 7.41 -5.49 7.66
N ILE A 261 7.15 -6.29 6.63
CA ILE A 261 8.12 -6.55 5.58
C ILE A 261 7.96 -5.47 4.50
N ARG A 262 6.75 -5.35 3.94
CA ARG A 262 6.40 -4.37 2.92
C ARG A 262 4.94 -3.98 3.05
N PRO A 263 4.60 -3.01 3.91
CA PRO A 263 3.23 -2.50 3.97
C PRO A 263 2.89 -1.87 2.63
N SER A 264 1.90 -2.40 1.92
CA SER A 264 1.63 -2.11 0.51
C SER A 264 0.27 -1.50 0.24
N GLY A 265 -0.70 -1.71 1.13
CA GLY A 265 -2.03 -1.15 1.02
C GLY A 265 -2.62 -0.85 2.39
N PHE A 266 -3.37 0.24 2.49
CA PHE A 266 -4.03 0.69 3.71
C PHE A 266 -5.50 0.93 3.47
N ALA A 267 -6.34 0.46 4.38
CA ALA A 267 -7.76 0.76 4.34
C ALA A 267 -8.35 0.89 5.74
N TRP A 268 -9.11 1.96 5.95
CA TRP A 268 -9.88 2.16 7.18
C TRP A 268 -11.24 1.48 7.04
N SER A 269 -11.56 0.59 7.97
CA SER A 269 -12.83 -0.13 7.94
C SER A 269 -14.01 0.80 8.20
N PRO A 270 -15.07 0.71 7.40
CA PRO A 270 -16.30 1.47 7.66
C PRO A 270 -17.04 0.89 8.86
N SER A 271 -17.93 1.69 9.44
CA SER A 271 -18.81 1.28 10.55
C SER A 271 -19.67 0.05 10.25
N THR A 272 -19.80 -0.33 8.98
CA THR A 272 -20.54 -1.49 8.50
C THR A 272 -19.69 -2.75 8.36
N PHE A 273 -18.41 -2.72 8.77
CA PHE A 273 -17.52 -3.87 8.68
C PHE A 273 -17.51 -4.70 9.98
N GLY A 274 -18.68 -5.22 10.34
CA GLY A 274 -18.85 -6.11 11.49
C GLY A 274 -18.35 -5.50 12.81
N SER A 275 -17.60 -6.29 13.59
CA SER A 275 -17.06 -5.87 14.89
C SER A 275 -15.79 -4.99 14.81
N TYR A 276 -15.28 -4.71 13.63
CA TYR A 276 -14.01 -4.00 13.42
C TYR A 276 -14.21 -2.66 12.71
N SER A 277 -15.21 -1.88 13.13
CA SER A 277 -15.43 -0.54 12.60
C SER A 277 -14.30 0.41 13.01
N ASP A 278 -13.95 1.32 12.11
CA ASP A 278 -12.92 2.37 12.32
C ASP A 278 -11.51 1.84 12.67
N GLU A 279 -11.22 0.58 12.34
CA GLU A 279 -9.88 0.01 12.47
C GLU A 279 -9.09 0.12 11.15
N LEU A 280 -7.78 0.33 11.26
CA LEU A 280 -6.89 0.28 10.11
C LEU A 280 -6.56 -1.17 9.76
N LEU A 281 -6.83 -1.55 8.53
CA LEU A 281 -6.32 -2.77 7.92
C LEU A 281 -5.11 -2.44 7.05
N ILE A 282 -4.08 -3.29 7.09
CA ILE A 282 -2.82 -3.13 6.38
C ILE A 282 -2.52 -4.40 5.61
N ALA A 283 -2.32 -4.27 4.32
CA ALA A 283 -1.74 -5.33 3.51
C ALA A 283 -0.22 -5.31 3.66
N ASP A 284 0.37 -6.42 4.08
CA ASP A 284 1.82 -6.64 4.09
C ASP A 284 2.16 -7.72 3.08
N THR A 285 2.84 -7.35 2.04
CA THR A 285 3.15 -8.25 0.92
C THR A 285 4.00 -9.46 1.33
N GLY A 286 4.71 -9.39 2.46
CA GLY A 286 5.61 -10.45 2.87
C GLY A 286 6.93 -10.44 2.08
N LYS A 287 7.60 -11.60 2.03
CA LYS A 287 8.85 -11.78 1.28
C LYS A 287 8.55 -11.88 -0.21
N PHE A 288 9.46 -11.40 -1.03
CA PHE A 288 9.34 -11.63 -2.47
C PHE A 288 9.45 -13.14 -2.77
N ALA A 289 8.50 -13.63 -3.56
CA ALA A 289 8.44 -15.03 -4.00
C ALA A 289 9.68 -15.50 -4.80
N SER A 290 10.53 -14.56 -5.28
CA SER A 290 11.78 -14.89 -5.98
C SER A 290 12.79 -15.66 -5.12
N GLU A 291 12.63 -15.65 -3.79
CA GLU A 291 13.56 -16.36 -2.90
C GLU A 291 13.07 -17.76 -2.50
N ASN A 292 11.77 -18.07 -2.67
CA ASN A 292 11.23 -19.40 -2.39
C ASN A 292 9.91 -19.63 -3.13
N ASP A 293 9.94 -20.47 -4.07
CA ASP A 293 8.98 -20.74 -5.14
C ASP A 293 7.51 -21.04 -4.81
N ASN A 294 7.04 -20.88 -3.58
CA ASN A 294 5.63 -21.15 -3.22
C ASN A 294 5.14 -20.41 -1.96
N MET A 295 5.81 -19.36 -1.51
CA MET A 295 5.39 -18.70 -0.28
C MET A 295 4.19 -17.76 -0.51
N ARG A 296 3.04 -18.16 0.00
CA ARG A 296 1.88 -17.31 0.25
C ARG A 296 2.01 -16.72 1.66
N ASP A 297 2.99 -15.84 1.85
CA ASP A 297 3.27 -15.22 3.15
C ASP A 297 2.73 -13.79 3.26
N GLY A 298 2.01 -13.33 2.23
CA GLY A 298 1.25 -12.10 2.27
C GLY A 298 0.12 -12.20 3.28
N VAL A 299 -0.05 -11.15 4.08
CA VAL A 299 -1.02 -11.09 5.16
C VAL A 299 -1.76 -9.76 5.16
N ILE A 300 -2.98 -9.78 5.69
CA ILE A 300 -3.66 -8.58 6.14
C ILE A 300 -3.57 -8.57 7.65
N VAL A 301 -3.15 -7.46 8.21
CA VAL A 301 -3.19 -7.23 9.65
C VAL A 301 -4.19 -6.14 9.95
N ARG A 302 -4.85 -6.21 11.09
CA ARG A 302 -5.64 -5.12 11.66
C ARG A 302 -4.89 -4.46 12.80
N VAL A 303 -5.13 -3.17 12.98
CA VAL A 303 -4.53 -2.39 14.05
C VAL A 303 -5.54 -2.22 15.17
N GLU A 304 -5.24 -2.82 16.30
CA GLU A 304 -6.02 -2.70 17.52
C GLU A 304 -5.16 -2.06 18.61
N LYS A 305 -5.49 -0.85 19.04
CA LYS A 305 -4.78 -0.16 20.14
C LYS A 305 -3.25 -0.18 19.97
N ASP A 306 -2.76 0.25 18.82
CA ASP A 306 -1.33 0.28 18.47
C ASP A 306 -0.65 -1.09 18.29
N LEU A 307 -1.41 -2.17 18.22
CA LEU A 307 -0.90 -3.51 17.96
C LEU A 307 -1.38 -3.99 16.59
N ALA A 308 -0.44 -4.45 15.76
CA ALA A 308 -0.75 -5.16 14.54
C ALA A 308 -1.11 -6.62 14.86
N ARG A 309 -2.34 -7.04 14.52
CA ARG A 309 -2.83 -8.41 14.69
C ARG A 309 -3.10 -9.06 13.35
N PRO A 310 -2.72 -10.32 13.13
CA PRO A 310 -3.12 -11.04 11.93
C PRO A 310 -4.65 -11.04 11.78
N PHE A 311 -5.12 -10.71 10.59
CA PHE A 311 -6.55 -10.72 10.25
C PHE A 311 -6.86 -11.71 9.12
N ALA A 312 -6.06 -11.70 8.05
CA ALA A 312 -6.16 -12.67 6.97
C ALA A 312 -4.76 -13.07 6.47
N SER A 313 -4.64 -14.26 5.90
CA SER A 313 -3.37 -14.82 5.43
C SER A 313 -3.54 -15.66 4.17
N GLY A 314 -2.43 -16.13 3.60
CA GLY A 314 -2.45 -16.97 2.40
C GLY A 314 -2.51 -16.17 1.10
N LEU A 315 -2.29 -14.86 1.14
CA LEU A 315 -2.14 -14.01 -0.03
C LEU A 315 -0.74 -14.21 -0.66
N MET A 316 -0.63 -13.93 -1.95
CA MET A 316 0.65 -14.10 -2.66
C MET A 316 1.51 -12.83 -2.58
N ASP A 317 0.97 -11.73 -3.05
CA ASP A 317 1.66 -10.44 -3.14
C ASP A 317 0.65 -9.30 -3.02
N PRO A 318 -0.07 -9.16 -1.88
CA PRO A 318 -1.09 -8.13 -1.76
C PRO A 318 -0.46 -6.74 -1.93
N THR A 319 -0.91 -6.01 -2.94
CA THR A 319 -0.28 -4.75 -3.35
C THR A 319 -1.07 -3.52 -2.98
N ASP A 320 -2.38 -3.66 -2.86
CA ASP A 320 -3.26 -2.56 -2.45
C ASP A 320 -4.56 -3.10 -1.84
N MET A 321 -5.21 -2.28 -1.03
CA MET A 321 -6.47 -2.60 -0.38
C MET A 321 -7.33 -1.35 -0.20
N LYS A 322 -8.62 -1.48 -0.51
CA LYS A 322 -9.65 -0.44 -0.25
C LYS A 322 -10.94 -1.06 0.26
N PHE A 323 -11.71 -0.26 0.97
CA PHE A 323 -13.09 -0.62 1.25
C PHE A 323 -14.02 -0.12 0.14
N ILE A 324 -14.90 -1.01 -0.32
CA ILE A 324 -15.98 -0.69 -1.27
C ILE A 324 -17.30 -1.13 -0.62
N GLY A 325 -18.04 -0.16 -0.14
CA GLY A 325 -19.14 -0.42 0.80
C GLY A 325 -18.61 -1.11 2.07
N SER A 326 -19.22 -2.22 2.46
CA SER A 326 -18.82 -3.01 3.65
C SER A 326 -17.80 -4.11 3.34
N LYS A 327 -17.10 -4.08 2.22
CA LYS A 327 -16.19 -5.13 1.80
C LYS A 327 -14.77 -4.61 1.67
N ALA A 328 -13.80 -5.29 2.27
CA ALA A 328 -12.41 -5.06 1.98
C ALA A 328 -12.04 -5.76 0.67
N VAL A 329 -11.49 -5.01 -0.25
CA VAL A 329 -11.08 -5.47 -1.59
C VAL A 329 -9.57 -5.34 -1.69
N ILE A 330 -8.88 -6.43 -1.98
CA ILE A 330 -7.43 -6.53 -2.02
C ILE A 330 -7.01 -6.94 -3.42
N CYS A 331 -6.04 -6.22 -3.99
CA CYS A 331 -5.34 -6.67 -5.18
C CYS A 331 -4.20 -7.62 -4.78
N ASP A 332 -4.25 -8.83 -5.31
CA ASP A 332 -3.26 -9.90 -5.08
C ASP A 332 -2.76 -10.39 -6.44
N PRO A 333 -1.83 -9.65 -7.09
CA PRO A 333 -1.29 -10.04 -8.38
C PRO A 333 -0.54 -11.36 -8.24
N ALA A 334 -0.71 -12.23 -9.22
CA ALA A 334 0.13 -13.42 -9.30
C ALA A 334 1.58 -13.02 -9.54
N GLU A 335 2.50 -13.80 -9.01
CA GLU A 335 3.90 -13.67 -9.35
C GLU A 335 4.09 -13.75 -10.88
N LYS A 336 4.95 -12.89 -11.40
CA LYS A 336 5.23 -12.80 -12.84
C LYS A 336 5.55 -14.18 -13.42
N GLY A 337 4.67 -14.66 -14.29
CA GLY A 337 4.83 -15.96 -14.98
C GLY A 337 4.22 -17.18 -14.28
N LYS A 338 3.60 -17.02 -13.08
CA LYS A 338 3.07 -18.17 -12.31
C LYS A 338 1.55 -18.26 -12.23
N GLY A 339 0.81 -17.55 -13.04
CA GLY A 339 -0.64 -17.64 -13.06
C GLY A 339 -1.34 -16.31 -13.21
N GLN A 340 -2.65 -16.34 -13.02
CA GLN A 340 -3.49 -15.17 -13.03
C GLN A 340 -3.65 -14.65 -11.61
N GLY A 341 -3.43 -13.36 -11.40
CA GLY A 341 -3.72 -12.68 -10.15
C GLY A 341 -5.20 -12.68 -9.82
N ALA A 342 -5.54 -12.33 -8.60
CA ALA A 342 -6.90 -12.28 -8.12
C ALA A 342 -7.20 -10.95 -7.43
N ILE A 343 -8.47 -10.57 -7.43
CA ILE A 343 -9.02 -9.62 -6.48
C ILE A 343 -9.55 -10.46 -5.32
N VAL A 344 -9.07 -10.21 -4.11
CA VAL A 344 -9.54 -10.91 -2.91
C VAL A 344 -10.53 -10.02 -2.18
N ILE A 345 -11.66 -10.58 -1.80
CA ILE A 345 -12.74 -9.87 -1.11
C ILE A 345 -12.90 -10.48 0.27
N ILE A 346 -12.91 -9.64 1.30
CA ILE A 346 -13.26 -10.01 2.67
C ILE A 346 -14.55 -9.29 3.05
N SER A 347 -15.52 -10.02 3.56
CA SER A 347 -16.81 -9.51 4.00
C SER A 347 -17.20 -10.08 5.36
N SER A 348 -17.90 -9.29 6.18
CA SER A 348 -18.50 -9.77 7.41
C SER A 348 -19.64 -10.74 7.08
N MET A 349 -19.78 -11.79 7.89
CA MET A 349 -20.90 -12.74 7.85
C MET A 349 -22.06 -12.31 8.76
N LEU A 350 -21.91 -11.18 9.47
CA LEU A 350 -22.89 -10.64 10.42
C LEU A 350 -23.71 -9.53 9.79
#